data_d19a0dbba369c86dcbb1d8060749a8c5
#
_entry.id   d19a0dbba369c86dcbb1d8060749a8c5
#
_cell.length_a   1.000
_cell.length_b   1.000
_cell.length_c   1.000
_cell.angle_alpha   90.00
_cell.angle_beta   90.00
_cell.angle_gamma   90.00
#
_symmetry.space_group_name_H-M   'P 1'
#
loop_
_entity.id
_entity.type
_entity.pdbx_description
1 polymer ?
#
loop_
_entity_poly.entity_id
_entity_poly.type
_entity_poly.pdbx_seq_one_letter_code
_entity_poly.pdbx_strand_id
1 'polypeptide(L)'
;MKNTLKISAITFIFSTGVLAQEIVDETLNTQVDANIPGVVAQKEIDNLDEQAKKLYYEFKDTVSEYEGLKRYDDQLEKIVFSQEDEIRDIIRQIDSLDNVNKEILPFLKETVDSLRKFVNLDMPFLKESRIARIDDLDSIILQSNVTTAEKFRKVFEAYQLEAAFGNTIETYPGFIELDDQTITVDYFRIGRLGWYYRSANGRETGYWDKFNEAWVHTNGKLNDEIKLALDIANRQTPPNFISLPVQPVEK
;
A
#
# COMPACT_ATOMS: atom_id res chain seq x y z
N MET A 1 -20.31 101.24 48.02
CA MET A 1 -21.11 100.02 47.97
C MET A 1 -21.26 99.37 46.56
N LYS A 2 -20.39 99.67 45.59
CA LYS A 2 -20.52 99.07 44.19
C LYS A 2 -19.54 98.03 43.84
N ASN A 3 -18.47 97.79 44.66
CA ASN A 3 -17.43 96.87 44.33
C ASN A 3 -17.62 95.41 44.92
N THR A 4 -18.43 95.29 45.97
CA THR A 4 -18.71 94.01 46.61
C THR A 4 -19.63 93.09 45.78
N LEU A 5 -20.52 93.73 44.97
CA LEU A 5 -21.49 92.96 44.16
C LEU A 5 -20.84 92.27 42.92
N LYS A 6 -19.74 92.86 42.39
CA LYS A 6 -19.04 92.28 41.22
C LYS A 6 -18.16 91.08 41.56
N ILE A 7 -17.59 91.05 42.77
CA ILE A 7 -16.74 89.93 43.22
C ILE A 7 -17.59 88.74 43.55
N SER A 8 -18.80 88.93 44.12
CA SER A 8 -19.70 87.84 44.43
C SER A 8 -20.26 87.16 43.16
N ALA A 9 -20.50 87.93 42.09
CA ALA A 9 -20.99 87.36 40.81
C ALA A 9 -19.94 86.50 40.08
N ILE A 10 -18.67 86.89 40.13
CA ILE A 10 -17.56 86.19 39.51
C ILE A 10 -17.27 84.88 40.26
N THR A 11 -17.36 84.88 41.58
CA THR A 11 -17.16 83.68 42.40
C THR A 11 -18.24 82.66 42.16
N PHE A 12 -19.46 83.07 41.94
CA PHE A 12 -20.60 82.16 41.64
C PHE A 12 -20.50 81.51 40.26
N ILE A 13 -20.02 82.24 39.24
CA ILE A 13 -19.84 81.68 37.87
C ILE A 13 -18.70 80.64 37.86
N PHE A 14 -17.64 80.85 38.64
CA PHE A 14 -16.50 79.93 38.72
C PHE A 14 -16.88 78.62 39.46
N SER A 15 -17.76 78.69 40.49
CA SER A 15 -18.18 77.54 41.23
C SER A 15 -19.13 76.63 40.42
N THR A 16 -19.99 77.19 39.56
CA THR A 16 -20.86 76.43 38.67
C THR A 16 -20.10 75.73 37.53
N GLY A 17 -18.99 76.34 37.06
CA GLY A 17 -18.13 75.71 36.05
C GLY A 17 -17.40 74.46 36.55
N VAL A 18 -16.91 74.49 37.80
CA VAL A 18 -16.23 73.35 38.41
C VAL A 18 -17.22 72.18 38.68
N LEU A 19 -18.41 72.48 39.16
CA LEU A 19 -19.44 71.44 39.37
C LEU A 19 -19.93 70.81 38.05
N ALA A 20 -20.01 71.60 36.98
CA ALA A 20 -20.38 71.09 35.66
C ALA A 20 -19.28 70.18 35.05
N GLN A 21 -18.03 70.50 35.27
CA GLN A 21 -16.87 69.67 34.83
C GLN A 21 -16.85 68.33 35.56
N GLU A 22 -17.03 68.36 36.88
CA GLU A 22 -17.04 67.15 37.71
C GLU A 22 -18.20 66.20 37.33
N ILE A 23 -19.38 66.75 37.05
CA ILE A 23 -20.57 65.97 36.60
C ILE A 23 -20.31 65.37 35.20
N VAL A 24 -19.67 66.10 34.30
CA VAL A 24 -19.33 65.60 32.94
C VAL A 24 -18.27 64.51 33.01
N ASP A 25 -17.24 64.66 33.84
CA ASP A 25 -16.21 63.64 34.02
C ASP A 25 -16.79 62.38 34.69
N GLU A 26 -17.68 62.52 35.66
CA GLU A 26 -18.33 61.38 36.34
C GLU A 26 -19.31 60.66 35.39
N THR A 27 -20.04 61.35 34.53
CA THR A 27 -20.91 60.76 33.51
C THR A 27 -20.11 60.08 32.39
N LEU A 28 -18.98 60.67 31.96
CA LEU A 28 -18.07 60.04 30.99
C LEU A 28 -17.46 58.77 31.55
N ASN A 29 -16.97 58.81 32.79
CA ASN A 29 -16.40 57.65 33.45
C ASN A 29 -17.45 56.56 33.66
N THR A 30 -18.65 56.91 34.06
CA THR A 30 -19.78 55.98 34.22
C THR A 30 -20.20 55.35 32.86
N GLN A 31 -20.12 56.13 31.77
CA GLN A 31 -20.41 55.61 30.42
C GLN A 31 -19.30 54.71 29.88
N VAL A 32 -18.02 55.01 30.19
CA VAL A 32 -16.86 54.16 29.87
C VAL A 32 -16.96 52.87 30.68
N ASP A 33 -17.20 52.97 31.97
CA ASP A 33 -17.31 51.78 32.83
C ASP A 33 -18.54 50.89 32.46
N ALA A 34 -19.64 51.50 32.01
CA ALA A 34 -20.80 50.78 31.51
C ALA A 34 -20.55 50.08 30.15
N ASN A 35 -19.61 50.63 29.31
CA ASN A 35 -19.26 50.05 28.04
C ASN A 35 -18.23 48.89 28.15
N ILE A 36 -17.40 48.88 29.18
CA ILE A 36 -16.36 47.85 29.40
C ILE A 36 -16.99 46.45 29.47
N PRO A 37 -18.06 46.19 30.25
CA PRO A 37 -18.74 44.91 30.24
C PRO A 37 -19.29 44.52 28.87
N GLY A 38 -19.79 45.49 28.10
CA GLY A 38 -20.29 45.27 26.74
C GLY A 38 -19.19 44.86 25.77
N VAL A 39 -18.04 45.49 25.82
CA VAL A 39 -16.88 45.12 24.99
C VAL A 39 -16.29 43.76 25.39
N VAL A 40 -16.25 43.46 26.69
CA VAL A 40 -15.85 42.13 27.17
C VAL A 40 -16.84 41.07 26.73
N ALA A 41 -18.13 41.30 26.87
CA ALA A 41 -19.17 40.38 26.43
C ALA A 41 -19.11 40.16 24.90
N GLN A 42 -18.89 41.23 24.11
CA GLN A 42 -18.73 41.10 22.67
C GLN A 42 -17.51 40.25 22.29
N LYS A 43 -16.36 40.47 22.94
CA LYS A 43 -15.17 39.65 22.75
C LYS A 43 -15.41 38.16 23.07
N GLU A 44 -16.18 37.91 24.12
CA GLU A 44 -16.51 36.53 24.51
C GLU A 44 -17.48 35.91 23.49
N ILE A 45 -18.43 36.67 22.96
CA ILE A 45 -19.33 36.25 21.87
C ILE A 45 -18.53 35.94 20.60
N ASP A 46 -17.62 36.83 20.21
CA ASP A 46 -16.78 36.64 19.02
C ASP A 46 -15.87 35.39 19.17
N ASN A 47 -15.30 35.17 20.35
CA ASN A 47 -14.51 33.98 20.65
C ASN A 47 -15.36 32.71 20.63
N LEU A 48 -16.57 32.74 21.19
CA LEU A 48 -17.52 31.63 21.14
C LEU A 48 -17.97 31.33 19.71
N ASP A 49 -18.21 32.37 18.89
CA ASP A 49 -18.56 32.20 17.48
C ASP A 49 -17.42 31.55 16.69
N GLU A 50 -16.17 31.97 16.94
CA GLU A 50 -14.99 31.37 16.32
C GLU A 50 -14.81 29.91 16.74
N GLN A 51 -14.97 29.63 18.04
CA GLN A 51 -14.93 28.26 18.55
C GLN A 51 -16.06 27.39 17.97
N ALA A 52 -17.28 27.94 17.88
CA ALA A 52 -18.41 27.26 17.29
C ALA A 52 -18.19 26.94 15.81
N LYS A 53 -17.66 27.90 15.05
CA LYS A 53 -17.28 27.69 13.64
C LYS A 53 -16.21 26.61 13.49
N LYS A 54 -15.15 26.68 14.29
CA LYS A 54 -14.08 25.68 14.29
C LYS A 54 -14.63 24.29 14.58
N LEU A 55 -15.41 24.18 15.66
CA LEU A 55 -16.03 22.92 16.06
C LEU A 55 -17.01 22.39 14.97
N TYR A 56 -17.73 23.28 14.30
CA TYR A 56 -18.60 22.91 13.20
C TYR A 56 -17.83 22.32 12.01
N TYR A 57 -16.70 22.91 11.63
CA TYR A 57 -15.87 22.37 10.57
C TYR A 57 -15.21 21.05 10.96
N GLU A 58 -14.67 20.96 12.17
CA GLU A 58 -14.12 19.70 12.71
C GLU A 58 -15.17 18.60 12.76
N PHE A 59 -16.39 18.93 13.21
CA PHE A 59 -17.51 17.99 13.19
C PHE A 59 -17.85 17.55 11.76
N LYS A 60 -17.95 18.49 10.83
CA LYS A 60 -18.27 18.20 9.43
C LYS A 60 -17.22 17.31 8.78
N ASP A 61 -15.95 17.60 9.02
CA ASP A 61 -14.83 16.80 8.50
C ASP A 61 -14.86 15.39 9.11
N THR A 62 -15.05 15.29 10.42
CA THR A 62 -15.17 14.00 11.11
C THR A 62 -16.36 13.18 10.62
N VAL A 63 -17.51 13.82 10.38
CA VAL A 63 -18.70 13.15 9.81
C VAL A 63 -18.40 12.66 8.39
N SER A 64 -17.75 13.48 7.57
CA SER A 64 -17.38 13.09 6.20
C SER A 64 -16.40 11.91 6.19
N GLU A 65 -15.41 11.93 7.07
CA GLU A 65 -14.47 10.82 7.25
C GLU A 65 -15.17 9.56 7.75
N TYR A 66 -16.04 9.70 8.75
CA TYR A 66 -16.84 8.59 9.26
C TYR A 66 -17.74 7.96 8.17
N GLU A 67 -18.41 8.78 7.36
CA GLU A 67 -19.22 8.29 6.25
C GLU A 67 -18.35 7.62 5.15
N GLY A 68 -17.15 8.15 4.91
CA GLY A 68 -16.18 7.54 4.01
C GLY A 68 -15.74 6.16 4.50
N LEU A 69 -15.35 6.09 5.76
CA LEU A 69 -14.96 4.84 6.42
C LEU A 69 -16.11 3.83 6.44
N LYS A 70 -17.33 4.29 6.74
CA LYS A 70 -18.51 3.42 6.75
C LYS A 70 -18.78 2.81 5.37
N ARG A 71 -18.71 3.62 4.30
CA ARG A 71 -18.86 3.10 2.93
C ARG A 71 -17.77 2.10 2.57
N TYR A 72 -16.55 2.35 3.01
CA TYR A 72 -15.43 1.43 2.82
C TYR A 72 -15.65 0.12 3.58
N ASP A 73 -16.08 0.21 4.84
CA ASP A 73 -16.39 -0.93 5.68
C ASP A 73 -17.53 -1.79 5.09
N ASP A 74 -18.64 -1.15 4.68
CA ASP A 74 -19.76 -1.81 4.00
C ASP A 74 -19.32 -2.54 2.71
N GLN A 75 -18.32 -1.99 2.00
CA GLN A 75 -17.77 -2.63 0.80
C GLN A 75 -16.86 -3.81 1.15
N LEU A 76 -16.01 -3.64 2.16
CA LEU A 76 -15.17 -4.72 2.68
C LEU A 76 -16.03 -5.88 3.20
N GLU A 77 -17.07 -5.57 3.96
CA GLU A 77 -17.99 -6.60 4.49
C GLU A 77 -18.62 -7.42 3.36
N LYS A 78 -19.02 -6.77 2.26
CA LYS A 78 -19.54 -7.50 1.08
C LYS A 78 -18.50 -8.38 0.40
N ILE A 79 -17.26 -7.90 0.32
CA ILE A 79 -16.14 -8.69 -0.24
C ILE A 79 -15.86 -9.88 0.66
N VAL A 80 -15.75 -9.64 1.97
CA VAL A 80 -15.53 -10.70 2.97
C VAL A 80 -16.67 -11.72 2.92
N PHE A 81 -17.92 -11.26 2.89
CA PHE A 81 -19.09 -12.14 2.78
C PHE A 81 -19.06 -13.00 1.51
N SER A 82 -18.70 -12.40 0.36
CA SER A 82 -18.55 -13.14 -0.90
C SER A 82 -17.43 -14.20 -0.82
N GLN A 83 -16.30 -13.82 -0.20
CA GLN A 83 -15.19 -14.78 0.00
C GLN A 83 -15.56 -15.89 0.97
N GLU A 84 -16.29 -15.57 2.05
CA GLU A 84 -16.78 -16.57 2.99
C GLU A 84 -17.82 -17.50 2.36
N ASP A 85 -18.66 -17.00 1.46
CA ASP A 85 -19.60 -17.82 0.69
C ASP A 85 -18.86 -18.78 -0.24
N GLU A 86 -17.85 -18.28 -0.95
CA GLU A 86 -17.01 -19.11 -1.81
C GLU A 86 -16.28 -20.21 -1.01
N ILE A 87 -15.74 -19.84 0.15
CA ILE A 87 -15.14 -20.81 1.08
C ILE A 87 -16.17 -21.85 1.55
N ARG A 88 -17.39 -21.42 1.91
CA ARG A 88 -18.46 -22.34 2.32
C ARG A 88 -18.88 -23.26 1.19
N ASP A 89 -18.91 -22.75 -0.03
CA ASP A 89 -19.24 -23.56 -1.22
C ASP A 89 -18.14 -24.58 -1.51
N ILE A 90 -16.89 -24.18 -1.40
CA ILE A 90 -15.74 -25.10 -1.53
C ILE A 90 -15.78 -26.17 -0.43
N ILE A 91 -16.05 -25.78 0.82
CA ILE A 91 -16.18 -26.73 1.94
C ILE A 91 -17.35 -27.68 1.70
N ARG A 92 -18.52 -27.20 1.25
CA ARG A 92 -19.67 -28.06 0.91
C ARG A 92 -19.37 -29.01 -0.24
N GLN A 93 -18.62 -28.54 -1.25
CA GLN A 93 -18.15 -29.41 -2.33
C GLN A 93 -17.19 -30.49 -1.81
N ILE A 94 -16.31 -30.14 -0.88
CA ILE A 94 -15.40 -31.09 -0.22
C ILE A 94 -16.22 -32.11 0.62
N ASP A 95 -17.18 -31.63 1.43
CA ASP A 95 -18.02 -32.46 2.29
C ASP A 95 -18.97 -33.38 1.48
N SER A 96 -19.47 -32.89 0.33
CA SER A 96 -20.32 -33.70 -0.57
C SER A 96 -19.55 -34.84 -1.26
N LEU A 97 -18.22 -34.79 -1.17
CA LEU A 97 -17.31 -35.78 -1.75
C LEU A 97 -16.86 -36.86 -0.75
N ASP A 98 -17.66 -37.17 0.28
CA ASP A 98 -17.33 -38.23 1.27
C ASP A 98 -17.00 -39.58 0.65
N ASN A 99 -17.52 -39.87 -0.55
CA ASN A 99 -17.13 -41.03 -1.38
C ASN A 99 -15.83 -40.82 -2.17
N VAL A 100 -15.34 -39.56 -2.25
CA VAL A 100 -14.17 -39.20 -3.07
C VAL A 100 -12.86 -39.31 -2.27
N ASN A 101 -12.90 -39.51 -0.93
CA ASN A 101 -11.69 -39.68 -0.12
C ASN A 101 -10.78 -40.83 -0.64
N LYS A 102 -11.31 -41.80 -1.33
CA LYS A 102 -10.55 -42.89 -1.97
C LYS A 102 -9.91 -42.47 -3.30
N GLU A 103 -10.47 -41.46 -3.96
CA GLU A 103 -9.98 -40.97 -5.27
C GLU A 103 -9.15 -39.72 -5.14
N ILE A 104 -9.27 -38.96 -4.03
CA ILE A 104 -8.52 -37.72 -3.81
C ILE A 104 -7.00 -37.94 -3.72
N LEU A 105 -6.56 -39.00 -3.04
CA LEU A 105 -5.11 -39.24 -2.90
C LEU A 105 -4.44 -39.56 -4.25
N PRO A 106 -5.00 -40.45 -5.09
CA PRO A 106 -4.50 -40.64 -6.46
C PRO A 106 -4.57 -39.36 -7.29
N PHE A 107 -5.66 -38.57 -7.19
CA PHE A 107 -5.82 -37.32 -7.88
C PHE A 107 -4.74 -36.28 -7.46
N LEU A 108 -4.45 -36.14 -6.17
CA LEU A 108 -3.39 -35.27 -5.69
C LEU A 108 -2.03 -35.69 -6.20
N LYS A 109 -1.77 -37.01 -6.24
CA LYS A 109 -0.51 -37.55 -6.77
C LYS A 109 -0.38 -37.23 -8.27
N GLU A 110 -1.39 -37.43 -9.06
CA GLU A 110 -1.40 -37.08 -10.49
C GLU A 110 -1.21 -35.58 -10.71
N THR A 111 -1.82 -34.75 -9.83
CA THR A 111 -1.67 -33.29 -9.86
C THR A 111 -0.23 -32.89 -9.58
N VAL A 112 0.44 -33.48 -8.56
CA VAL A 112 1.85 -33.22 -8.26
C VAL A 112 2.76 -33.69 -9.39
N ASP A 113 2.48 -34.86 -9.99
CA ASP A 113 3.24 -35.34 -11.14
C ASP A 113 3.07 -34.42 -12.37
N SER A 114 1.89 -33.85 -12.56
CA SER A 114 1.62 -32.84 -13.61
C SER A 114 2.38 -31.56 -13.36
N LEU A 115 2.45 -31.10 -12.09
CA LEU A 115 3.25 -29.95 -11.69
C LEU A 115 4.75 -30.19 -11.95
N ARG A 116 5.23 -31.39 -11.65
CA ARG A 116 6.62 -31.82 -11.92
C ARG A 116 6.94 -31.77 -13.42
N LYS A 117 6.05 -32.28 -14.25
CA LYS A 117 6.20 -32.21 -15.72
C LYS A 117 6.24 -30.76 -16.18
N PHE A 118 5.31 -29.93 -15.68
CA PHE A 118 5.27 -28.52 -15.99
C PHE A 118 6.59 -27.79 -15.64
N VAL A 119 7.10 -27.99 -14.41
CA VAL A 119 8.36 -27.37 -13.96
C VAL A 119 9.56 -27.84 -14.78
N ASN A 120 9.55 -29.10 -15.23
CA ASN A 120 10.63 -29.63 -16.08
C ASN A 120 10.60 -29.08 -17.51
N LEU A 121 9.42 -28.74 -18.02
CA LEU A 121 9.26 -28.14 -19.36
C LEU A 121 9.35 -26.61 -19.36
N ASP A 122 9.28 -25.99 -18.18
CA ASP A 122 9.37 -24.54 -18.03
C ASP A 122 10.83 -24.07 -18.08
N MET A 123 11.04 -22.76 -18.20
CA MET A 123 12.37 -22.17 -18.05
C MET A 123 13.01 -22.62 -16.73
N PRO A 124 14.30 -22.99 -16.72
CA PRO A 124 14.94 -23.61 -15.55
C PRO A 124 15.34 -22.62 -14.45
N PHE A 125 14.59 -21.51 -14.28
CA PHE A 125 14.82 -20.59 -13.16
C PHE A 125 14.48 -21.26 -11.84
N LEU A 126 15.31 -21.08 -10.83
CA LEU A 126 15.14 -21.64 -9.49
C LEU A 126 14.79 -23.15 -9.50
N LYS A 127 15.29 -23.90 -10.47
CA LYS A 127 14.87 -25.28 -10.75
C LYS A 127 15.01 -26.19 -9.53
N GLU A 128 16.13 -26.12 -8.83
CA GLU A 128 16.38 -26.94 -7.64
C GLU A 128 15.36 -26.67 -6.53
N SER A 129 15.09 -25.41 -6.24
CA SER A 129 14.11 -25.01 -5.21
C SER A 129 12.68 -25.40 -5.57
N ARG A 130 12.32 -25.31 -6.87
CA ARG A 130 10.99 -25.71 -7.37
C ARG A 130 10.81 -27.23 -7.30
N ILE A 131 11.82 -28.00 -7.70
CA ILE A 131 11.81 -29.47 -7.62
C ILE A 131 11.79 -29.93 -6.16
N ALA A 132 12.61 -29.36 -5.28
CA ALA A 132 12.59 -29.69 -3.86
C ALA A 132 11.22 -29.50 -3.23
N ARG A 133 10.51 -28.41 -3.58
CA ARG A 133 9.12 -28.19 -3.12
C ARG A 133 8.17 -29.28 -3.61
N ILE A 134 8.33 -29.76 -4.84
CA ILE A 134 7.50 -30.84 -5.39
C ILE A 134 7.82 -32.17 -4.68
N ASP A 135 9.06 -32.43 -4.35
CA ASP A 135 9.48 -33.61 -3.58
C ASP A 135 8.91 -33.58 -2.15
N ASP A 136 8.84 -32.40 -1.54
CA ASP A 136 8.18 -32.20 -0.25
C ASP A 136 6.69 -32.51 -0.33
N LEU A 137 6.00 -32.11 -1.43
CA LEU A 137 4.59 -32.44 -1.64
C LEU A 137 4.37 -33.95 -1.77
N ASP A 138 5.22 -34.64 -2.51
CA ASP A 138 5.17 -36.09 -2.60
C ASP A 138 5.30 -36.76 -1.23
N SER A 139 6.21 -36.26 -0.41
CA SER A 139 6.39 -36.73 0.96
C SER A 139 5.15 -36.49 1.82
N ILE A 140 4.53 -35.29 1.73
CA ILE A 140 3.33 -34.92 2.48
C ILE A 140 2.12 -35.78 2.08
N ILE A 141 1.96 -36.09 0.80
CA ILE A 141 0.85 -36.93 0.30
C ILE A 141 0.92 -38.34 0.94
N LEU A 142 2.11 -38.88 1.16
CA LEU A 142 2.32 -40.19 1.76
C LEU A 142 2.16 -40.21 3.29
N GLN A 143 2.18 -39.09 3.96
CA GLN A 143 2.05 -39.01 5.42
C GLN A 143 0.63 -39.31 5.87
N SER A 144 0.47 -40.28 6.78
CA SER A 144 -0.83 -40.65 7.35
C SER A 144 -1.35 -39.68 8.42
N ASN A 145 -0.46 -38.93 9.06
CA ASN A 145 -0.78 -37.95 10.10
C ASN A 145 -1.23 -36.59 9.55
N VAL A 146 -1.22 -36.39 8.25
CA VAL A 146 -1.68 -35.18 7.58
C VAL A 146 -3.07 -35.44 6.98
N THR A 147 -4.03 -34.56 7.28
CA THR A 147 -5.39 -34.68 6.75
C THR A 147 -5.44 -34.47 5.24
N THR A 148 -6.42 -35.07 4.57
CA THR A 148 -6.63 -34.93 3.11
C THR A 148 -6.82 -33.45 2.72
N ALA A 149 -7.54 -32.67 3.53
CA ALA A 149 -7.75 -31.24 3.31
C ALA A 149 -6.41 -30.46 3.38
N GLU A 150 -5.54 -30.82 4.31
CA GLU A 150 -4.22 -30.18 4.42
C GLU A 150 -3.30 -30.55 3.24
N LYS A 151 -3.33 -31.80 2.79
CA LYS A 151 -2.62 -32.24 1.59
C LYS A 151 -3.07 -31.46 0.36
N PHE A 152 -4.39 -31.34 0.18
CA PHE A 152 -4.96 -30.53 -0.90
C PHE A 152 -4.52 -29.07 -0.82
N ARG A 153 -4.60 -28.46 0.36
CA ARG A 153 -4.16 -27.07 0.58
C ARG A 153 -2.70 -26.86 0.17
N LYS A 154 -1.81 -27.78 0.56
CA LYS A 154 -0.38 -27.70 0.22
C LYS A 154 -0.12 -27.81 -1.29
N VAL A 155 -0.81 -28.72 -1.96
CA VAL A 155 -0.70 -28.85 -3.42
C VAL A 155 -1.22 -27.59 -4.10
N PHE A 156 -2.36 -27.06 -3.64
CA PHE A 156 -2.94 -25.85 -4.19
C PHE A 156 -2.04 -24.61 -3.99
N GLU A 157 -1.43 -24.45 -2.81
CA GLU A 157 -0.43 -23.40 -2.53
C GLU A 157 0.76 -23.48 -3.50
N ALA A 158 1.22 -24.68 -3.80
CA ALA A 158 2.33 -24.84 -4.76
C ALA A 158 1.92 -24.40 -6.17
N TYR A 159 0.70 -24.74 -6.61
CA TYR A 159 0.17 -24.25 -7.89
C TYR A 159 -0.03 -22.75 -7.92
N GLN A 160 -0.52 -22.16 -6.83
CA GLN A 160 -0.65 -20.70 -6.73
C GLN A 160 0.72 -20.01 -6.84
N LEU A 161 1.73 -20.57 -6.20
CA LEU A 161 3.09 -20.02 -6.29
C LEU A 161 3.65 -20.14 -7.71
N GLU A 162 3.43 -21.28 -8.36
CA GLU A 162 3.82 -21.47 -9.75
C GLU A 162 3.08 -20.48 -10.68
N ALA A 163 1.79 -20.27 -10.45
CA ALA A 163 1.03 -19.26 -11.18
C ALA A 163 1.58 -17.84 -10.93
N ALA A 164 1.92 -17.52 -9.68
CA ALA A 164 2.50 -16.23 -9.31
C ALA A 164 3.84 -15.97 -10.02
N PHE A 165 4.67 -16.98 -10.24
CA PHE A 165 5.90 -16.82 -11.02
C PHE A 165 5.65 -16.30 -12.45
N GLY A 166 4.45 -16.48 -13.00
CA GLY A 166 4.08 -15.92 -14.29
C GLY A 166 3.94 -14.39 -14.30
N ASN A 167 3.67 -13.79 -13.14
CA ASN A 167 3.34 -12.37 -13.01
C ASN A 167 4.34 -11.58 -12.15
N THR A 168 5.42 -12.23 -11.68
CA THR A 168 6.42 -11.59 -10.83
C THR A 168 7.64 -11.17 -11.63
N ILE A 169 8.25 -10.07 -11.20
CA ILE A 169 9.57 -9.65 -11.63
C ILE A 169 10.53 -9.97 -10.48
N GLU A 170 11.58 -10.71 -10.78
CA GLU A 170 12.54 -11.14 -9.77
C GLU A 170 13.98 -10.93 -10.24
N THR A 171 14.83 -10.62 -9.27
CA THR A 171 16.27 -10.51 -9.44
C THR A 171 16.96 -11.34 -8.37
N TYR A 172 17.95 -12.10 -8.75
CA TYR A 172 18.75 -12.88 -7.82
C TYR A 172 20.15 -13.14 -8.39
N PRO A 173 21.17 -13.23 -7.55
CA PRO A 173 22.51 -13.60 -7.98
C PRO A 173 22.58 -15.09 -8.33
N GLY A 174 23.47 -15.45 -9.23
CA GLY A 174 23.73 -16.83 -9.59
C GLY A 174 25.00 -16.99 -10.39
N PHE A 175 25.15 -18.15 -10.99
CA PHE A 175 26.33 -18.51 -11.76
C PHE A 175 25.91 -19.00 -13.15
N ILE A 176 26.77 -18.72 -14.13
CA ILE A 176 26.61 -19.24 -15.47
C ILE A 176 27.99 -19.79 -15.94
N GLU A 177 27.96 -20.87 -16.69
CA GLU A 177 29.13 -21.40 -17.36
C GLU A 177 29.26 -20.76 -18.73
N LEU A 178 30.42 -20.15 -18.98
CA LEU A 178 30.77 -19.51 -20.24
C LEU A 178 32.20 -19.84 -20.56
N ASP A 179 32.47 -20.44 -21.73
CA ASP A 179 33.80 -20.81 -22.19
C ASP A 179 34.63 -21.60 -21.13
N ASP A 180 33.99 -22.62 -20.54
CA ASP A 180 34.55 -23.44 -19.46
C ASP A 180 34.90 -22.68 -18.17
N GLN A 181 34.39 -21.48 -18.01
CA GLN A 181 34.54 -20.67 -16.80
C GLN A 181 33.18 -20.39 -16.13
N THR A 182 33.13 -20.59 -14.82
CA THR A 182 31.94 -20.20 -14.03
C THR A 182 32.07 -18.74 -13.66
N ILE A 183 31.15 -17.92 -14.13
CA ILE A 183 31.09 -16.48 -13.82
C ILE A 183 29.87 -16.16 -12.96
N THR A 184 30.04 -15.20 -12.04
CA THR A 184 28.92 -14.68 -11.24
C THR A 184 28.12 -13.68 -12.06
N VAL A 185 26.80 -13.83 -12.03
CA VAL A 185 25.86 -13.00 -12.75
C VAL A 185 24.67 -12.62 -11.88
N ASP A 186 24.03 -11.53 -12.23
CA ASP A 186 22.72 -11.17 -11.72
C ASP A 186 21.67 -11.59 -12.73
N TYR A 187 20.74 -12.43 -12.30
CA TYR A 187 19.60 -12.82 -13.10
C TYR A 187 18.48 -11.81 -12.94
N PHE A 188 17.79 -11.55 -14.05
CA PHE A 188 16.58 -10.76 -14.12
C PHE A 188 15.51 -11.58 -14.84
N ARG A 189 14.35 -11.75 -14.21
CA ARG A 189 13.23 -12.51 -14.75
C ARG A 189 11.96 -11.68 -14.76
N ILE A 190 11.26 -11.67 -15.89
CA ILE A 190 9.93 -11.07 -16.03
C ILE A 190 8.92 -12.20 -16.25
N GLY A 191 8.26 -12.62 -15.22
CA GLY A 191 7.29 -13.71 -15.30
C GLY A 191 7.88 -14.94 -15.98
N ARG A 192 7.15 -15.44 -16.97
CA ARG A 192 7.58 -16.46 -17.93
C ARG A 192 7.84 -15.89 -19.33
N LEU A 193 7.88 -14.56 -19.45
CA LEU A 193 8.14 -13.89 -20.73
C LEU A 193 9.61 -13.94 -21.09
N GLY A 194 10.49 -13.70 -20.12
CA GLY A 194 11.92 -13.69 -20.37
C GLY A 194 12.76 -13.87 -19.11
N TRP A 195 13.93 -14.47 -19.31
CA TRP A 195 14.95 -14.67 -18.29
C TRP A 195 16.30 -14.25 -18.85
N TYR A 196 16.93 -13.33 -18.16
CA TYR A 196 18.14 -12.64 -18.62
C TYR A 196 19.21 -12.72 -17.56
N TYR A 197 20.46 -12.61 -17.98
CA TYR A 197 21.58 -12.47 -17.06
C TYR A 197 22.48 -11.30 -17.45
N ARG A 198 23.17 -10.78 -16.47
CA ARG A 198 24.21 -9.77 -16.61
C ARG A 198 25.36 -10.07 -15.65
N SER A 199 26.59 -10.13 -16.18
CA SER A 199 27.79 -10.24 -15.34
C SER A 199 28.04 -8.93 -14.58
N ALA A 200 28.73 -9.01 -13.44
CA ALA A 200 29.01 -7.87 -12.58
C ALA A 200 29.73 -6.72 -13.32
N ASN A 201 30.60 -7.06 -14.28
CA ASN A 201 31.34 -6.09 -15.10
C ASN A 201 30.54 -5.60 -16.33
N GLY A 202 29.35 -6.16 -16.59
CA GLY A 202 28.48 -5.82 -17.72
C GLY A 202 28.99 -6.25 -19.09
N ARG A 203 30.09 -6.98 -19.17
CA ARG A 203 30.64 -7.43 -20.44
C ARG A 203 29.88 -8.61 -21.02
N GLU A 204 29.40 -9.48 -20.14
CA GLU A 204 28.67 -10.68 -20.52
C GLU A 204 27.20 -10.48 -20.15
N THR A 205 26.35 -10.58 -21.17
CA THR A 205 24.89 -10.51 -21.04
C THR A 205 24.26 -11.55 -21.94
N GLY A 206 23.04 -11.95 -21.62
CA GLY A 206 22.31 -12.89 -22.45
C GLY A 206 20.88 -13.08 -21.99
N TYR A 207 20.18 -13.89 -22.74
CA TYR A 207 18.80 -14.28 -22.44
C TYR A 207 18.62 -15.78 -22.69
N TRP A 208 17.67 -16.36 -21.97
CA TRP A 208 17.32 -17.77 -22.13
C TRP A 208 16.47 -17.99 -23.36
N ASP A 209 16.92 -18.86 -24.25
CA ASP A 209 16.14 -19.33 -25.40
C ASP A 209 15.34 -20.58 -25.00
N LYS A 210 14.01 -20.44 -25.00
CA LYS A 210 13.09 -21.50 -24.62
C LYS A 210 13.03 -22.65 -25.62
N PHE A 211 13.28 -22.37 -26.90
CA PHE A 211 13.20 -23.38 -27.95
C PHE A 211 14.43 -24.25 -28.02
N ASN A 212 15.60 -23.63 -27.83
CA ASN A 212 16.86 -24.35 -27.84
C ASN A 212 17.30 -24.78 -26.44
N GLU A 213 16.56 -24.42 -25.38
CA GLU A 213 16.89 -24.67 -23.97
C GLU A 213 18.33 -24.28 -23.61
N ALA A 214 18.76 -23.14 -24.11
CA ALA A 214 20.12 -22.68 -23.97
C ALA A 214 20.20 -21.15 -23.77
N TRP A 215 21.33 -20.71 -23.21
CA TRP A 215 21.64 -19.30 -23.12
C TRP A 215 22.12 -18.74 -24.47
N VAL A 216 21.51 -17.65 -24.91
CA VAL A 216 21.99 -16.85 -26.03
C VAL A 216 22.83 -15.71 -25.48
N HIS A 217 24.12 -15.76 -25.72
CA HIS A 217 25.08 -14.76 -25.29
C HIS A 217 25.08 -13.56 -26.23
N THR A 218 25.06 -12.36 -25.70
CA THR A 218 24.95 -11.11 -26.47
C THR A 218 26.16 -10.19 -26.34
N ASN A 219 27.21 -10.66 -25.65
CA ASN A 219 28.48 -9.95 -25.49
C ASN A 219 28.28 -8.48 -25.09
N GLY A 220 27.51 -8.24 -24.03
CA GLY A 220 27.24 -6.92 -23.48
C GLY A 220 26.28 -6.03 -24.26
N LYS A 221 25.73 -6.47 -25.41
CA LYS A 221 24.80 -5.66 -26.20
C LYS A 221 23.52 -5.26 -25.47
N LEU A 222 23.11 -6.07 -24.50
CA LEU A 222 21.92 -5.81 -23.65
C LEU A 222 22.29 -5.24 -22.28
N ASN A 223 23.56 -4.82 -22.07
CA ASN A 223 24.03 -4.39 -20.76
C ASN A 223 23.17 -3.27 -20.14
N ASP A 224 22.91 -2.22 -20.90
CA ASP A 224 22.24 -1.03 -20.38
C ASP A 224 20.76 -1.32 -20.09
N GLU A 225 20.10 -2.09 -20.96
CA GLU A 225 18.69 -2.47 -20.80
C GLU A 225 18.49 -3.44 -19.60
N ILE A 226 19.36 -4.46 -19.48
CA ILE A 226 19.28 -5.39 -18.35
C ILE A 226 19.66 -4.68 -17.04
N LYS A 227 20.66 -3.77 -17.07
CA LYS A 227 21.01 -2.96 -15.91
C LYS A 227 19.82 -2.11 -15.46
N LEU A 228 19.17 -1.39 -16.38
CA LEU A 228 17.99 -0.61 -16.09
C LEU A 228 16.85 -1.48 -15.51
N ALA A 229 16.68 -2.68 -16.06
CA ALA A 229 15.70 -3.65 -15.56
C ALA A 229 15.99 -4.11 -14.13
N LEU A 230 17.25 -4.41 -13.82
CA LEU A 230 17.71 -4.75 -12.48
C LEU A 230 17.51 -3.60 -11.49
N ASP A 231 17.88 -2.37 -11.88
CA ASP A 231 17.74 -1.18 -11.04
C ASP A 231 16.25 -0.88 -10.73
N ILE A 232 15.36 -1.05 -11.71
CA ILE A 232 13.90 -0.91 -11.52
C ILE A 232 13.36 -2.00 -10.58
N ALA A 233 13.72 -3.26 -10.81
CA ALA A 233 13.27 -4.39 -10.01
C ALA A 233 13.75 -4.28 -8.56
N ASN A 234 14.97 -3.79 -8.35
CA ASN A 234 15.56 -3.51 -7.03
C ASN A 234 15.09 -2.18 -6.42
N ARG A 235 14.16 -1.45 -7.07
CA ARG A 235 13.61 -0.16 -6.64
C ARG A 235 14.67 0.95 -6.50
N GLN A 236 15.75 0.87 -7.25
CA GLN A 236 16.82 1.88 -7.27
C GLN A 236 16.51 3.00 -8.27
N THR A 237 15.64 2.72 -9.24
CA THR A 237 15.23 3.68 -10.29
C THR A 237 13.70 3.62 -10.47
N PRO A 238 13.04 4.75 -10.78
CA PRO A 238 11.62 4.75 -11.11
C PRO A 238 11.30 3.84 -12.32
N PRO A 239 10.07 3.28 -12.39
CA PRO A 239 9.63 2.48 -13.53
C PRO A 239 9.80 3.23 -14.85
N ASN A 240 10.38 2.57 -15.84
CA ASN A 240 10.60 3.10 -17.19
C ASN A 240 10.39 1.97 -18.23
N PHE A 241 10.30 2.36 -19.49
CA PHE A 241 10.25 1.39 -20.59
C PHE A 241 11.60 0.67 -20.73
N ILE A 242 11.53 -0.64 -20.91
CA ILE A 242 12.68 -1.52 -21.09
C ILE A 242 12.50 -2.24 -22.43
N SER A 243 13.52 -2.25 -23.26
CA SER A 243 13.52 -2.95 -24.55
C SER A 243 14.37 -4.21 -24.45
N LEU A 244 13.75 -5.34 -24.16
CA LEU A 244 14.41 -6.64 -24.06
C LEU A 244 13.86 -7.62 -25.10
N PRO A 245 14.69 -8.52 -25.65
CA PRO A 245 14.24 -9.54 -26.57
C PRO A 245 13.28 -10.51 -25.88
N VAL A 246 12.06 -10.62 -26.39
CA VAL A 246 11.05 -11.57 -25.94
C VAL A 246 10.77 -12.55 -27.08
N GLN A 247 10.77 -13.83 -26.75
CA GLN A 247 10.46 -14.86 -27.73
C GLN A 247 8.95 -14.93 -27.98
N PRO A 248 8.51 -15.10 -29.23
CA PRO A 248 7.11 -15.27 -29.53
C PRO A 248 6.56 -16.55 -28.87
N VAL A 249 5.29 -16.50 -28.51
CA VAL A 249 4.56 -17.71 -28.11
C VAL A 249 4.30 -18.54 -29.36
N GLU A 250 4.68 -19.81 -29.38
CA GLU A 250 4.26 -20.72 -30.44
C GLU A 250 2.72 -20.76 -30.51
N LYS A 251 2.23 -20.72 -31.75
CA LYS A 251 0.80 -20.85 -32.03
C LYS A 251 0.35 -22.29 -31.96
#